data_5c7040025148ac97923830cfe931b078
#
_entry.id   5c7040025148ac97923830cfe931b078
#
_cell.length_a   1.000
_cell.length_b   1.000
_cell.length_c   1.000
_cell.angle_alpha   90.00
_cell.angle_beta   90.00
_cell.angle_gamma   90.00
#
_symmetry.space_group_name_H-M   'P 1'
#
loop_
_entity.id
_entity.type
_entity.pdbx_description
1 polymer ?
#
loop_
_entity_poly.entity_id
_entity_poly.type
_entity_poly.pdbx_seq_one_letter_code
_entity_poly.pdbx_strand_id
1 'polypeptide(L)'
;MQTPRFLMAGVAALSLVTVSGCVTDPNTGEKKVSRTVLGGVGGAVAGGLLGGVIGGKTGRIIGAAAGGAAGGYVGYKMDQQIKELDEATAGTGVDVTEVDGGQAILVNLPDGVTFATGSYTISPGFRDLLDRVAESLIKYPNSLVDVYGHTDSVGSASSNQLLSERRAKAVNDYLIQAGVASSRIRWMGYGETQLKVQTGDNVAEPLNRRVEIKIIPFDQDDVNAAQGN
;
A
#
# COMPACT_ATOMS: atom_id res chain seq x y z
N MET A 1 -38.70 8.84 61.59
CA MET A 1 -37.64 9.78 61.16
C MET A 1 -36.73 9.05 60.21
N GLN A 2 -36.93 9.26 58.92
CA GLN A 2 -36.12 8.62 57.81
C GLN A 2 -35.23 9.68 57.24
N THR A 3 -33.93 9.45 57.27
CA THR A 3 -32.90 10.30 56.63
C THR A 3 -32.70 9.88 55.17
N PRO A 4 -32.69 10.81 54.21
CA PRO A 4 -32.43 10.47 52.80
C PRO A 4 -30.90 10.29 52.53
N ARG A 5 -30.56 9.21 51.88
CA ARG A 5 -29.23 8.96 51.34
C ARG A 5 -29.06 9.74 50.02
N PHE A 6 -28.16 10.71 50.00
CA PHE A 6 -27.73 11.39 48.78
C PHE A 6 -26.76 10.47 48.02
N LEU A 7 -27.18 10.05 46.82
CA LEU A 7 -26.30 9.44 45.81
C LEU A 7 -25.52 10.57 45.13
N MET A 8 -24.22 10.62 45.37
CA MET A 8 -23.29 11.42 44.56
C MET A 8 -22.99 10.69 43.25
N ALA A 9 -23.52 11.21 42.16
CA ALA A 9 -23.13 10.83 40.82
C ALA A 9 -21.78 11.51 40.46
N GLY A 10 -20.72 10.72 40.42
CA GLY A 10 -19.41 11.19 39.95
C GLY A 10 -19.45 11.38 38.44
N VAL A 11 -19.38 12.64 38.00
CA VAL A 11 -19.15 12.99 36.59
C VAL A 11 -17.64 12.76 36.30
N ALA A 12 -17.32 11.69 35.62
CA ALA A 12 -15.99 11.50 35.08
C ALA A 12 -15.79 12.46 33.89
N ALA A 13 -15.05 13.53 34.11
CA ALA A 13 -14.65 14.44 33.07
C ALA A 13 -13.62 13.74 32.17
N LEU A 14 -14.06 13.34 30.98
CA LEU A 14 -13.18 12.83 29.90
C LEU A 14 -12.41 14.02 29.33
N SER A 15 -11.18 14.24 29.82
CA SER A 15 -10.28 15.25 29.28
C SER A 15 -9.80 14.80 27.89
N LEU A 16 -10.36 15.44 26.84
CA LEU A 16 -9.79 15.37 25.50
C LEU A 16 -8.41 16.01 25.51
N VAL A 17 -7.37 15.20 25.48
CA VAL A 17 -6.01 15.65 25.18
C VAL A 17 -5.94 15.87 23.68
N THR A 18 -6.08 17.12 23.25
CA THR A 18 -5.80 17.50 21.84
C THR A 18 -4.29 17.51 21.64
N VAL A 19 -3.76 16.42 21.13
CA VAL A 19 -2.37 16.36 20.67
C VAL A 19 -2.30 17.05 19.32
N SER A 20 -1.82 18.29 19.28
CA SER A 20 -1.56 19.03 18.04
C SER A 20 -0.28 18.49 17.39
N GLY A 21 -0.41 17.39 16.65
CA GLY A 21 0.70 16.75 15.93
C GLY A 21 0.74 17.16 14.46
N CYS A 22 0.72 18.46 14.14
CA CYS A 22 0.95 18.93 12.78
C CYS A 22 2.44 19.21 12.56
N VAL A 23 3.02 18.56 11.57
CA VAL A 23 4.37 18.85 11.06
C VAL A 23 4.21 19.66 9.77
N THR A 24 4.96 20.76 9.66
CA THR A 24 4.98 21.57 8.44
C THR A 24 6.02 20.99 7.50
N ASP A 25 5.62 20.67 6.27
CA ASP A 25 6.52 20.22 5.22
C ASP A 25 7.50 21.38 4.86
N PRO A 26 8.82 21.18 4.98
CA PRO A 26 9.80 22.24 4.75
C PRO A 26 9.87 22.68 3.27
N ASN A 27 9.37 21.86 2.33
CA ASN A 27 9.43 22.17 0.90
C ASN A 27 8.15 22.83 0.36
N THR A 28 6.99 22.49 0.91
CA THR A 28 5.69 22.97 0.42
C THR A 28 4.99 23.92 1.38
N GLY A 29 5.40 24.00 2.64
CA GLY A 29 4.75 24.79 3.67
C GLY A 29 3.40 24.27 4.14
N GLU A 30 2.94 23.14 3.61
CA GLU A 30 1.68 22.49 4.01
C GLU A 30 1.78 21.85 5.39
N LYS A 31 0.74 22.03 6.19
CA LYS A 31 0.61 21.35 7.48
C LYS A 31 0.07 19.93 7.26
N LYS A 32 0.94 18.93 7.37
CA LYS A 32 0.54 17.53 7.38
C LYS A 32 0.40 17.03 8.82
N VAL A 33 -0.64 16.22 9.09
CA VAL A 33 -0.81 15.57 10.38
C VAL A 33 0.30 14.53 10.53
N SER A 34 1.04 14.58 11.63
CA SER A 34 2.12 13.62 11.90
C SER A 34 1.58 12.19 11.89
N ARG A 35 2.26 11.29 11.19
CA ARG A 35 1.91 9.86 11.08
C ARG A 35 1.82 9.16 12.44
N THR A 36 2.58 9.62 13.42
CA THR A 36 2.54 9.15 14.81
C THR A 36 1.18 9.38 15.46
N VAL A 37 0.42 10.39 15.04
CA VAL A 37 -0.89 10.73 15.62
C VAL A 37 -2.02 9.98 14.90
N LEU A 38 -1.93 9.75 13.61
CA LEU A 38 -2.93 8.99 12.84
C LEU A 38 -2.90 7.48 13.16
N GLY A 39 -1.72 6.90 13.42
CA GLY A 39 -1.58 5.47 13.73
C GLY A 39 -2.05 5.07 15.13
N GLY A 40 -2.03 6.02 16.09
CA GLY A 40 -2.08 5.67 17.51
C GLY A 40 -3.47 5.38 18.12
N VAL A 41 -4.58 5.79 17.55
CA VAL A 41 -5.89 5.70 18.28
C VAL A 41 -7.06 5.20 17.41
N GLY A 42 -6.99 5.25 16.09
CA GLY A 42 -8.13 4.93 15.22
C GLY A 42 -7.94 3.75 14.27
N GLY A 43 -6.72 3.37 14.01
CA GLY A 43 -6.39 2.44 12.93
C GLY A 43 -6.53 0.96 13.28
N ALA A 44 -6.18 0.56 14.50
CA ALA A 44 -6.13 -0.85 14.91
C ALA A 44 -7.49 -1.58 14.84
N VAL A 45 -8.58 -0.87 15.15
CA VAL A 45 -9.93 -1.48 15.18
C VAL A 45 -10.53 -1.60 13.78
N ALA A 46 -10.36 -0.59 12.93
CA ALA A 46 -10.94 -0.58 11.59
C ALA A 46 -10.17 -1.50 10.61
N GLY A 47 -8.82 -1.49 10.68
CA GLY A 47 -7.98 -2.28 9.78
C GLY A 47 -8.10 -3.79 10.01
N GLY A 48 -8.14 -4.25 11.27
CA GLY A 48 -8.27 -5.67 11.63
C GLY A 48 -9.60 -6.29 11.21
N LEU A 49 -10.69 -5.51 11.26
CA LEU A 49 -12.02 -5.98 10.85
C LEU A 49 -12.16 -6.10 9.33
N LEU A 50 -11.65 -5.14 8.57
CA LEU A 50 -11.73 -5.13 7.11
C LEU A 50 -10.77 -6.16 6.47
N GLY A 51 -9.55 -6.30 7.01
CA GLY A 51 -8.57 -7.27 6.52
C GLY A 51 -9.01 -8.73 6.71
N GLY A 52 -9.77 -9.03 7.77
CA GLY A 52 -10.30 -10.37 8.05
C GLY A 52 -11.38 -10.84 7.07
N VAL A 53 -12.09 -9.91 6.45
CA VAL A 53 -13.20 -10.18 5.51
C VAL A 53 -12.67 -10.52 4.11
N ILE A 54 -11.54 -9.94 3.69
CA ILE A 54 -11.07 -10.00 2.29
C ILE A 54 -9.93 -11.01 2.10
N GLY A 55 -9.15 -11.36 3.13
CA GLY A 55 -7.89 -12.09 2.92
C GLY A 55 -7.55 -13.21 3.91
N GLY A 56 -8.46 -13.70 4.73
CA GLY A 56 -8.17 -14.78 5.70
C GLY A 56 -7.01 -14.41 6.66
N LYS A 57 -6.11 -15.37 6.94
CA LYS A 57 -4.97 -15.14 7.86
C LYS A 57 -4.02 -14.03 7.37
N THR A 58 -3.76 -13.97 6.06
CA THR A 58 -2.90 -12.94 5.45
C THR A 58 -3.57 -11.57 5.47
N GLY A 59 -4.89 -11.49 5.25
CA GLY A 59 -5.64 -10.25 5.35
C GLY A 59 -5.69 -9.68 6.77
N ARG A 60 -5.60 -10.54 7.81
CA ARG A 60 -5.50 -10.09 9.20
C ARG A 60 -4.15 -9.45 9.51
N ILE A 61 -3.05 -9.99 8.96
CA ILE A 61 -1.71 -9.40 9.11
C ILE A 61 -1.69 -8.02 8.47
N ILE A 62 -2.19 -7.89 7.25
CA ILE A 62 -2.28 -6.60 6.53
C ILE A 62 -3.16 -5.60 7.29
N GLY A 63 -4.30 -6.06 7.81
CA GLY A 63 -5.23 -5.21 8.55
C GLY A 63 -4.70 -4.77 9.92
N ALA A 64 -3.87 -5.60 10.57
CA ALA A 64 -3.24 -5.27 11.84
C ALA A 64 -2.05 -4.31 11.66
N ALA A 65 -1.23 -4.52 10.62
CA ALA A 65 -0.14 -3.62 10.24
C ALA A 65 -0.66 -2.21 9.96
N ALA A 66 -1.81 -2.12 9.30
CA ALA A 66 -2.47 -0.86 9.01
C ALA A 66 -3.00 -0.11 10.24
N GLY A 67 -3.10 -0.76 11.40
CA GLY A 67 -3.74 -0.22 12.59
C GLY A 67 -2.88 -0.11 13.86
N GLY A 68 -1.64 -0.59 13.84
CA GLY A 68 -0.81 -0.74 15.03
C GLY A 68 -0.16 0.54 15.55
N ALA A 69 0.16 0.54 16.84
CA ALA A 69 0.80 1.65 17.57
C ALA A 69 2.29 1.87 17.23
N ALA A 70 2.88 1.04 16.36
CA ALA A 70 4.28 1.09 15.95
C ALA A 70 4.59 2.20 14.93
N GLY A 71 3.65 3.10 14.67
CA GLY A 71 3.66 4.11 13.62
C GLY A 71 4.90 4.99 13.51
N GLY A 72 5.69 5.16 14.57
CA GLY A 72 6.88 6.01 14.53
C GLY A 72 8.07 5.43 13.79
N TYR A 73 8.45 4.19 14.08
CA TYR A 73 9.62 3.54 13.46
C TYR A 73 9.31 3.06 12.04
N VAL A 74 8.15 2.42 11.84
CA VAL A 74 7.68 1.98 10.52
C VAL A 74 7.50 3.18 9.61
N GLY A 75 6.88 4.27 10.09
CA GLY A 75 6.72 5.50 9.33
C GLY A 75 8.05 6.11 8.90
N TYR A 76 9.06 6.17 9.77
CA TYR A 76 10.39 6.67 9.41
C TYR A 76 11.08 5.81 8.33
N LYS A 77 11.01 4.48 8.46
CA LYS A 77 11.57 3.57 7.46
C LYS A 77 10.84 3.67 6.13
N MET A 78 9.54 3.83 6.16
CA MET A 78 8.72 4.02 4.99
C MET A 78 9.04 5.34 4.28
N ASP A 79 9.24 6.43 5.02
CA ASP A 79 9.67 7.72 4.45
C ASP A 79 11.00 7.61 3.71
N GLN A 80 11.96 6.89 4.31
CA GLN A 80 13.25 6.63 3.66
C GLN A 80 13.06 5.78 2.40
N GLN A 81 12.25 4.74 2.45
CA GLN A 81 11.99 3.85 1.31
C GLN A 81 11.29 4.60 0.17
N ILE A 82 10.29 5.44 0.48
CA ILE A 82 9.62 6.29 -0.52
C ILE A 82 10.65 7.19 -1.21
N LYS A 83 11.46 7.89 -0.45
CA LYS A 83 12.48 8.79 -0.99
C LYS A 83 13.47 8.04 -1.90
N GLU A 84 13.98 6.89 -1.46
CA GLU A 84 14.92 6.10 -2.25
C GLU A 84 14.27 5.56 -3.54
N LEU A 85 13.02 5.12 -3.47
CA LEU A 85 12.28 4.67 -4.65
C LEU A 85 12.00 5.82 -5.61
N ASP A 86 11.60 6.98 -5.11
CA ASP A 86 11.33 8.18 -5.92
C ASP A 86 12.60 8.65 -6.63
N GLU A 87 13.73 8.71 -5.91
CA GLU A 87 15.04 9.01 -6.50
C GLU A 87 15.46 7.96 -7.56
N ALA A 88 15.23 6.68 -7.29
CA ALA A 88 15.58 5.59 -8.19
C ALA A 88 14.72 5.55 -9.46
N THR A 89 13.48 6.04 -9.38
CA THR A 89 12.51 6.05 -10.49
C THR A 89 12.40 7.40 -11.20
N ALA A 90 13.12 8.41 -10.74
CA ALA A 90 13.07 9.77 -11.31
C ALA A 90 13.32 9.77 -12.82
N GLY A 91 12.45 10.44 -13.58
CA GLY A 91 12.54 10.57 -15.03
C GLY A 91 12.13 9.33 -15.84
N THR A 92 11.68 8.24 -15.19
CA THR A 92 11.27 7.00 -15.87
C THR A 92 9.77 6.95 -16.20
N GLY A 93 8.99 7.89 -15.70
CA GLY A 93 7.52 7.88 -15.79
C GLY A 93 6.84 6.99 -14.74
N VAL A 94 7.61 6.35 -13.87
CA VAL A 94 7.11 5.64 -12.68
C VAL A 94 6.77 6.64 -11.60
N ASP A 95 5.64 6.45 -10.95
CA ASP A 95 5.13 7.30 -9.88
C ASP A 95 5.14 6.53 -8.56
N VAL A 96 5.74 7.11 -7.53
CA VAL A 96 5.83 6.54 -6.19
C VAL A 96 4.99 7.39 -5.26
N THR A 97 3.94 6.82 -4.72
CA THR A 97 3.00 7.54 -3.86
C THR A 97 2.72 6.79 -2.58
N GLU A 98 2.36 7.55 -1.58
CA GLU A 98 1.85 7.03 -0.32
C GLU A 98 0.34 6.80 -0.44
N VAL A 99 -0.13 5.64 -0.02
CA VAL A 99 -1.55 5.26 -0.09
C VAL A 99 -2.03 4.70 1.25
N ASP A 100 -3.34 4.43 1.34
CA ASP A 100 -3.99 3.89 2.55
C ASP A 100 -3.76 4.75 3.80
N GLY A 101 -3.79 6.07 3.63
CA GLY A 101 -3.61 7.00 4.75
C GLY A 101 -2.20 6.97 5.34
N GLY A 102 -1.19 6.67 4.53
CA GLY A 102 0.18 6.63 4.98
C GLY A 102 0.65 5.27 5.48
N GLN A 103 -0.01 4.19 5.08
CA GLN A 103 0.28 2.85 5.57
C GLN A 103 0.90 1.93 4.51
N ALA A 104 0.89 2.36 3.26
CA ALA A 104 1.49 1.62 2.16
C ALA A 104 2.13 2.54 1.13
N ILE A 105 3.10 2.01 0.40
CA ILE A 105 3.74 2.67 -0.75
C ILE A 105 3.16 2.03 -2.01
N LEU A 106 2.77 2.84 -2.97
CA LEU A 106 2.34 2.42 -4.28
C LEU A 106 3.37 2.86 -5.31
N VAL A 107 3.97 1.92 -6.01
CA VAL A 107 4.83 2.14 -7.17
C VAL A 107 4.01 1.84 -8.41
N ASN A 108 3.67 2.87 -9.17
CA ASN A 108 2.86 2.78 -10.38
C ASN A 108 3.74 2.68 -11.62
N LEU A 109 3.66 1.56 -12.32
CA LEU A 109 4.44 1.21 -13.51
C LEU A 109 3.57 1.38 -14.76
N PRO A 110 3.72 2.45 -15.56
CA PRO A 110 2.97 2.63 -16.79
C PRO A 110 3.28 1.54 -17.83
N ASP A 111 2.25 1.03 -18.51
CA ASP A 111 2.40 -0.04 -19.51
C ASP A 111 3.39 0.31 -20.64
N GLY A 112 3.28 1.52 -21.17
CA GLY A 112 4.07 1.96 -22.32
C GLY A 112 5.60 1.94 -22.14
N VAL A 113 6.08 1.94 -20.89
CA VAL A 113 7.52 1.81 -20.56
C VAL A 113 7.86 0.41 -20.05
N THR A 114 6.91 -0.24 -19.38
CA THR A 114 7.10 -1.58 -18.77
C THR A 114 7.03 -2.70 -19.79
N PHE A 115 6.06 -2.63 -20.71
CA PHE A 115 5.78 -3.67 -21.72
C PHE A 115 5.59 -3.07 -23.11
N ALA A 116 5.82 -3.87 -24.15
CA ALA A 116 5.34 -3.53 -25.48
C ALA A 116 3.81 -3.68 -25.54
N THR A 117 3.16 -2.96 -26.47
CA THR A 117 1.71 -3.00 -26.65
C THR A 117 1.19 -4.43 -26.82
N GLY A 118 0.19 -4.80 -26.02
CA GLY A 118 -0.38 -6.16 -26.02
C GLY A 118 0.54 -7.26 -25.47
N SER A 119 1.74 -6.90 -25.01
CA SER A 119 2.73 -7.84 -24.45
C SER A 119 2.67 -7.90 -22.93
N TYR A 120 3.19 -8.97 -22.38
CA TYR A 120 3.50 -9.16 -20.96
C TYR A 120 5.01 -9.42 -20.73
N THR A 121 5.83 -9.26 -21.78
CA THR A 121 7.28 -9.37 -21.66
C THR A 121 7.86 -8.04 -21.21
N ILE A 122 8.57 -8.04 -20.09
CA ILE A 122 9.22 -6.85 -19.53
C ILE A 122 10.26 -6.34 -20.53
N SER A 123 10.17 -5.05 -20.86
CA SER A 123 11.08 -4.41 -21.79
C SER A 123 12.51 -4.38 -21.22
N PRO A 124 13.56 -4.55 -22.04
CA PRO A 124 14.93 -4.54 -21.56
C PRO A 124 15.30 -3.26 -20.79
N GLY A 125 14.88 -2.10 -21.28
CA GLY A 125 15.16 -0.81 -20.62
C GLY A 125 14.42 -0.58 -19.29
N PHE A 126 13.47 -1.46 -18.96
CA PHE A 126 12.74 -1.38 -17.70
C PHE A 126 13.29 -2.31 -16.60
N ARG A 127 14.18 -3.23 -16.97
CA ARG A 127 14.77 -4.20 -16.04
C ARG A 127 15.62 -3.52 -14.97
N ASP A 128 16.46 -2.57 -15.37
CA ASP A 128 17.30 -1.81 -14.43
C ASP A 128 16.48 -1.08 -13.35
N LEU A 129 15.28 -0.65 -13.73
CA LEU A 129 14.36 -0.03 -12.76
C LEU A 129 13.76 -1.05 -11.80
N LEU A 130 13.33 -2.20 -12.34
CA LEU A 130 12.83 -3.29 -11.49
C LEU A 130 13.91 -3.85 -10.56
N ASP A 131 15.17 -3.85 -10.98
CA ASP A 131 16.30 -4.21 -10.12
C ASP A 131 16.44 -3.27 -8.95
N ARG A 132 16.30 -1.95 -9.16
CA ARG A 132 16.31 -0.96 -8.07
C ARG A 132 15.11 -1.13 -7.14
N VAL A 133 13.94 -1.43 -7.67
CA VAL A 133 12.76 -1.76 -6.85
C VAL A 133 13.04 -3.01 -6.01
N ALA A 134 13.61 -4.06 -6.60
CA ALA A 134 13.99 -5.27 -5.90
C ALA A 134 15.04 -5.02 -4.80
N GLU A 135 16.07 -4.21 -5.07
CA GLU A 135 17.06 -3.79 -4.09
C GLU A 135 16.42 -3.09 -2.89
N SER A 136 15.48 -2.17 -3.15
CA SER A 136 14.71 -1.52 -2.09
C SER A 136 13.90 -2.53 -1.27
N LEU A 137 13.21 -3.46 -1.91
CA LEU A 137 12.43 -4.50 -1.24
C LEU A 137 13.30 -5.47 -0.40
N ILE A 138 14.53 -5.72 -0.83
CA ILE A 138 15.51 -6.53 -0.09
C ILE A 138 16.07 -5.75 1.10
N LYS A 139 16.36 -4.46 0.91
CA LYS A 139 16.84 -3.55 1.97
C LYS A 139 15.83 -3.35 3.09
N TYR A 140 14.53 -3.33 2.73
CA TYR A 140 13.40 -3.19 3.67
C TYR A 140 12.58 -4.49 3.75
N PRO A 141 13.11 -5.54 4.42
CA PRO A 141 12.53 -6.88 4.36
C PRO A 141 11.18 -7.03 5.07
N ASN A 142 10.87 -6.14 6.02
CA ASN A 142 9.65 -6.21 6.81
C ASN A 142 8.48 -5.53 6.07
N SER A 143 8.10 -6.09 4.93
CA SER A 143 6.93 -5.66 4.17
C SER A 143 6.33 -6.81 3.37
N LEU A 144 5.03 -6.76 3.14
CA LEU A 144 4.34 -7.54 2.13
C LEU A 144 4.30 -6.76 0.82
N VAL A 145 4.28 -7.47 -0.29
CA VAL A 145 4.31 -6.87 -1.62
C VAL A 145 3.17 -7.47 -2.45
N ASP A 146 2.26 -6.64 -2.90
CA ASP A 146 1.20 -7.03 -3.81
C ASP A 146 1.44 -6.40 -5.19
N VAL A 147 1.43 -7.23 -6.22
CA VAL A 147 1.59 -6.80 -7.62
C VAL A 147 0.24 -6.90 -8.33
N TYR A 148 -0.28 -5.78 -8.80
CA TYR A 148 -1.57 -5.70 -9.45
C TYR A 148 -1.44 -5.30 -10.92
N GLY A 149 -2.06 -6.06 -11.82
CA GLY A 149 -2.11 -5.73 -13.24
C GLY A 149 -3.46 -5.14 -13.63
N HIS A 150 -3.43 -4.14 -14.50
CA HIS A 150 -4.62 -3.46 -15.01
C HIS A 150 -4.53 -3.25 -16.52
N THR A 151 -5.69 -3.16 -17.18
CA THR A 151 -5.83 -2.79 -18.58
C THR A 151 -6.76 -1.59 -18.73
N ASP A 152 -6.80 -1.02 -19.91
CA ASP A 152 -7.92 -0.20 -20.34
C ASP A 152 -9.10 -1.08 -20.75
N SER A 153 -10.18 -0.47 -21.23
CA SER A 153 -11.42 -1.17 -21.65
C SER A 153 -11.42 -1.63 -23.10
N VAL A 154 -10.27 -1.59 -23.80
CA VAL A 154 -10.20 -2.05 -25.19
C VAL A 154 -10.13 -3.58 -25.25
N GLY A 155 -11.07 -4.19 -25.96
CA GLY A 155 -11.14 -5.63 -26.14
C GLY A 155 -12.19 -6.31 -25.26
N SER A 156 -12.07 -7.62 -25.08
CA SER A 156 -12.99 -8.35 -24.20
C SER A 156 -12.50 -8.38 -22.75
N ALA A 157 -13.41 -8.33 -21.80
CA ALA A 157 -13.10 -8.41 -20.37
C ALA A 157 -12.27 -9.66 -20.02
N SER A 158 -12.56 -10.80 -20.67
CA SER A 158 -11.78 -12.03 -20.46
C SER A 158 -10.35 -11.93 -20.98
N SER A 159 -10.13 -11.26 -22.12
CA SER A 159 -8.78 -11.01 -22.65
C SER A 159 -8.00 -10.04 -21.76
N ASN A 160 -8.67 -8.99 -21.30
CA ASN A 160 -8.10 -8.00 -20.40
C ASN A 160 -7.73 -8.61 -19.04
N GLN A 161 -8.59 -9.48 -18.50
CA GLN A 161 -8.28 -10.23 -17.27
C GLN A 161 -7.01 -11.06 -17.44
N LEU A 162 -6.92 -11.87 -18.49
CA LEU A 162 -5.75 -12.71 -18.75
C LEU A 162 -4.47 -11.90 -19.00
N LEU A 163 -4.56 -10.78 -19.74
CA LEU A 163 -3.41 -9.91 -20.00
C LEU A 163 -2.89 -9.28 -18.71
N SER A 164 -3.78 -8.77 -17.87
CA SER A 164 -3.43 -8.15 -16.59
C SER A 164 -2.77 -9.15 -15.63
N GLU A 165 -3.29 -10.39 -15.56
CA GLU A 165 -2.69 -11.47 -14.77
C GLU A 165 -1.27 -11.81 -15.24
N ARG A 166 -1.07 -11.96 -16.55
CA ARG A 166 0.26 -12.26 -17.12
C ARG A 166 1.27 -11.15 -16.86
N ARG A 167 0.84 -9.89 -16.89
CA ARG A 167 1.69 -8.74 -16.58
C ARG A 167 2.07 -8.68 -15.12
N ALA A 168 1.10 -8.81 -14.22
CA ALA A 168 1.37 -8.87 -12.79
C ALA A 168 2.30 -10.03 -12.45
N LYS A 169 2.07 -11.21 -13.04
CA LYS A 169 2.92 -12.37 -12.87
C LYS A 169 4.33 -12.15 -13.39
N ALA A 170 4.50 -11.50 -14.53
CA ALA A 170 5.83 -11.24 -15.10
C ALA A 170 6.68 -10.34 -14.18
N VAL A 171 6.07 -9.29 -13.60
CA VAL A 171 6.74 -8.42 -12.61
C VAL A 171 7.03 -9.19 -11.32
N ASN A 172 6.07 -9.95 -10.80
CA ASN A 172 6.26 -10.81 -9.62
C ASN A 172 7.45 -11.78 -9.80
N ASP A 173 7.46 -12.51 -10.91
CA ASP A 173 8.51 -13.49 -11.19
C ASP A 173 9.89 -12.81 -11.34
N TYR A 174 9.92 -11.62 -11.94
CA TYR A 174 11.16 -10.85 -12.07
C TYR A 174 11.70 -10.44 -10.69
N LEU A 175 10.86 -9.88 -9.81
CA LEU A 175 11.26 -9.48 -8.46
C LEU A 175 11.76 -10.66 -7.63
N ILE A 176 11.12 -11.84 -7.76
CA ILE A 176 11.60 -13.07 -7.11
C ILE A 176 12.97 -13.49 -7.66
N GLN A 177 13.19 -13.44 -8.98
CA GLN A 177 14.49 -13.74 -9.61
C GLN A 177 15.56 -12.75 -9.15
N ALA A 178 15.21 -11.48 -8.94
CA ALA A 178 16.09 -10.45 -8.39
C ALA A 178 16.37 -10.60 -6.90
N GLY A 179 15.78 -11.58 -6.21
CA GLY A 179 16.08 -11.92 -4.81
C GLY A 179 15.01 -11.55 -3.78
N VAL A 180 13.87 -11.03 -4.19
CA VAL A 180 12.74 -10.80 -3.25
C VAL A 180 12.15 -12.14 -2.82
N ALA A 181 12.01 -12.35 -1.50
CA ALA A 181 11.47 -13.61 -0.98
C ALA A 181 10.04 -13.87 -1.47
N SER A 182 9.80 -15.02 -2.08
CA SER A 182 8.50 -15.40 -2.66
C SER A 182 7.37 -15.48 -1.62
N SER A 183 7.70 -15.69 -0.34
CA SER A 183 6.73 -15.68 0.75
C SER A 183 6.14 -14.30 1.05
N ARG A 184 6.78 -13.23 0.58
CA ARG A 184 6.38 -11.84 0.81
C ARG A 184 5.58 -11.25 -0.34
N ILE A 185 5.63 -11.87 -1.53
CA ILE A 185 5.11 -11.27 -2.75
C ILE A 185 3.91 -12.07 -3.29
N ARG A 186 2.88 -11.36 -3.72
CA ARG A 186 1.67 -11.90 -4.35
C ARG A 186 1.36 -11.10 -5.60
N TRP A 187 0.60 -11.69 -6.51
CA TRP A 187 0.16 -11.01 -7.72
C TRP A 187 -1.31 -11.28 -8.03
N MET A 188 -1.95 -10.33 -8.70
CA MET A 188 -3.33 -10.43 -9.16
C MET A 188 -3.55 -9.56 -10.39
N GLY A 189 -4.36 -10.02 -11.34
CA GLY A 189 -4.88 -9.22 -12.43
C GLY A 189 -6.29 -8.74 -12.13
N TYR A 190 -6.57 -7.50 -12.47
CA TYR A 190 -7.90 -6.90 -12.35
C TYR A 190 -8.54 -6.59 -13.70
N GLY A 191 -7.79 -6.82 -14.81
CA GLY A 191 -8.30 -6.46 -16.14
C GLY A 191 -8.71 -5.00 -16.17
N GLU A 192 -9.92 -4.74 -16.70
CA GLU A 192 -10.54 -3.43 -16.78
C GLU A 192 -11.48 -3.11 -15.60
N THR A 193 -11.55 -3.97 -14.56
CA THR A 193 -12.51 -3.79 -13.46
C THR A 193 -12.14 -2.69 -12.48
N GLN A 194 -10.88 -2.25 -12.49
CA GLN A 194 -10.36 -1.19 -11.61
C GLN A 194 -9.67 -0.10 -12.43
N LEU A 195 -10.47 0.67 -13.16
CA LEU A 195 -10.00 1.79 -13.96
C LEU A 195 -9.53 2.96 -13.05
N LYS A 196 -8.34 3.49 -13.31
CA LYS A 196 -7.84 4.72 -12.68
C LYS A 196 -8.58 5.95 -13.21
N VAL A 197 -8.84 5.95 -14.51
CA VAL A 197 -9.69 6.93 -15.20
C VAL A 197 -10.94 6.20 -15.69
N GLN A 198 -12.11 6.63 -15.22
CA GLN A 198 -13.37 6.02 -15.63
C GLN A 198 -13.65 6.30 -17.11
N THR A 199 -13.76 5.26 -17.90
CA THR A 199 -14.06 5.32 -19.34
C THR A 199 -15.25 4.41 -19.65
N GLY A 200 -15.87 4.62 -20.80
CA GLY A 200 -16.80 3.64 -21.37
C GLY A 200 -16.05 2.42 -21.92
N ASP A 201 -16.80 1.51 -22.52
CA ASP A 201 -16.26 0.31 -23.17
C ASP A 201 -15.45 0.67 -24.43
N ASN A 202 -14.41 -0.12 -24.74
CA ASN A 202 -13.54 0.03 -25.91
C ASN A 202 -12.86 1.40 -26.02
N VAL A 203 -12.50 2.02 -24.91
CA VAL A 203 -11.75 3.28 -24.87
C VAL A 203 -10.31 3.01 -24.49
N ALA A 204 -9.37 3.41 -25.34
CA ALA A 204 -7.95 3.34 -25.06
C ALA A 204 -7.55 4.46 -24.09
N GLU A 205 -7.14 4.09 -22.88
CA GLU A 205 -6.70 5.02 -21.84
C GLU A 205 -5.34 4.57 -21.27
N PRO A 206 -4.26 5.29 -21.57
CA PRO A 206 -2.92 4.91 -21.11
C PRO A 206 -2.79 4.83 -19.60
N LEU A 207 -3.49 5.69 -18.84
CA LEU A 207 -3.41 5.70 -17.37
C LEU A 207 -4.08 4.46 -16.74
N ASN A 208 -4.98 3.80 -17.46
CA ASN A 208 -5.60 2.56 -17.03
C ASN A 208 -4.67 1.35 -17.26
N ARG A 209 -3.82 1.40 -18.29
CA ARG A 209 -2.86 0.35 -18.58
C ARG A 209 -1.62 0.50 -17.70
N ARG A 210 -1.54 -0.26 -16.63
CA ARG A 210 -0.47 -0.16 -15.64
C ARG A 210 -0.27 -1.46 -14.87
N VAL A 211 0.87 -1.56 -14.21
CA VAL A 211 1.09 -2.49 -13.09
C VAL A 211 1.38 -1.67 -11.85
N GLU A 212 0.79 -2.04 -10.75
CA GLU A 212 1.00 -1.44 -9.45
C GLU A 212 1.76 -2.41 -8.55
N ILE A 213 2.81 -1.93 -7.88
CA ILE A 213 3.48 -2.66 -6.79
C ILE A 213 3.13 -1.94 -5.50
N LYS A 214 2.30 -2.57 -4.68
CA LYS A 214 1.90 -2.06 -3.38
C LYS A 214 2.77 -2.69 -2.31
N ILE A 215 3.52 -1.87 -1.59
CA ILE A 215 4.44 -2.28 -0.52
C ILE A 215 3.77 -1.93 0.80
N ILE A 216 3.56 -2.91 1.66
CA ILE A 216 2.85 -2.78 2.93
C ILE A 216 3.85 -3.13 4.03
N PRO A 217 4.51 -2.12 4.65
CA PRO A 217 5.43 -2.34 5.77
C PRO A 217 4.69 -2.90 6.99
N PHE A 218 5.37 -3.71 7.77
CA PHE A 218 4.88 -4.23 9.05
C PHE A 218 6.02 -4.31 10.06
N ASP A 219 5.68 -4.37 11.34
CA ASP A 219 6.62 -4.60 12.41
C ASP A 219 6.34 -5.89 13.20
N GLN A 220 7.11 -6.12 14.27
CA GLN A 220 6.95 -7.31 15.09
C GLN A 220 5.63 -7.32 15.88
N ASP A 221 5.13 -6.14 16.24
CA ASP A 221 3.86 -6.00 16.95
C ASP A 221 2.69 -6.38 16.04
N ASP A 222 2.77 -6.03 14.76
CA ASP A 222 1.81 -6.45 13.73
C ASP A 222 1.78 -7.97 13.59
N VAL A 223 2.96 -8.60 13.59
CA VAL A 223 3.08 -10.07 13.53
C VAL A 223 2.48 -10.72 14.77
N ASN A 224 2.76 -10.19 15.96
CA ASN A 224 2.24 -10.69 17.22
C ASN A 224 0.70 -10.56 17.28
N ALA A 225 0.17 -9.40 16.87
CA ALA A 225 -1.28 -9.17 16.80
C ALA A 225 -1.98 -10.16 15.86
N ALA A 226 -1.36 -10.49 14.73
CA ALA A 226 -1.89 -11.46 13.78
C ALA A 226 -1.88 -12.90 14.28
N GLN A 227 -0.95 -13.23 15.18
CA GLN A 227 -0.85 -14.56 15.81
C GLN A 227 -1.79 -14.75 17.01
N GLY A 228 -2.43 -13.67 17.48
CA GLY A 228 -3.38 -13.72 18.59
C GLY A 228 -2.74 -13.83 19.98
N ASN A 229 -1.49 -13.39 20.12
CA ASN A 229 -0.77 -13.29 21.38
C ASN A 229 -0.89 -11.90 21.98
#